data_cf53a1eb5dfc119f5ddf0487f35b40d4
#
_entry.id   cf53a1eb5dfc119f5ddf0487f35b40d4
#
_cell.length_a   1.000
_cell.length_b   1.000
_cell.length_c   1.000
_cell.angle_alpha   90.00
_cell.angle_beta   90.00
_cell.angle_gamma   90.00
#
_symmetry.space_group_name_H-M   'P 1'
#
loop_
_entity.id
_entity.type
_entity.pdbx_description
1 polymer ?
#
loop_
_entity_poly.entity_id
_entity_poly.type
_entity_poly.pdbx_seq_one_letter_code
_entity_poly.pdbx_strand_id
1 'polypeptide(L)'
;AIDRALIVATQGGLPLVACPYQAIGEQVGIAGDEVIRRLQALLESGIIRRIGAVPNHYAIGWTANGMTVWDVADERIDELGARVGALEFVTHCYRRPRALPDWPYNLFAMVHGASRMEVTEKAAEIAALLGSNCRASEVLFSTRILKKTGLRI
;
A
#
# COMPACT_ATOMS: atom_id res chain seq x y z
N ALA A 1 11.21 13.84 22.80
CA ALA A 1 12.41 12.98 22.55
C ALA A 1 12.03 11.50 22.53
N ILE A 2 11.36 10.96 23.56
CA ILE A 2 11.03 9.52 23.71
C ILE A 2 10.12 9.02 22.58
N ASP A 3 9.03 9.74 22.24
CA ASP A 3 8.09 9.31 21.20
C ASP A 3 8.76 9.18 19.82
N ARG A 4 9.68 10.09 19.49
CA ARG A 4 10.49 9.96 18.27
C ARG A 4 11.39 8.71 18.31
N ALA A 5 12.00 8.41 19.45
CA ALA A 5 12.82 7.21 19.62
C ALA A 5 11.98 5.93 19.47
N LEU A 6 10.74 5.93 20.01
CA LEU A 6 9.79 4.82 19.81
C LEU A 6 9.41 4.65 18.33
N ILE A 7 9.11 5.72 17.61
CA ILE A 7 8.79 5.65 16.18
C ILE A 7 10.00 5.09 15.41
N VAL A 8 11.22 5.56 15.70
CA VAL A 8 12.44 5.03 15.06
C VAL A 8 12.66 3.56 15.37
N ALA A 9 12.49 3.15 16.64
CA ALA A 9 12.66 1.77 17.05
C ALA A 9 11.61 0.81 16.45
N THR A 10 10.40 1.31 16.14
CA THR A 10 9.27 0.52 15.62
C THR A 10 9.04 0.67 14.12
N GLN A 11 9.73 1.58 13.43
CA GLN A 11 9.53 1.79 11.98
C GLN A 11 9.90 0.58 11.11
N GLY A 12 10.69 -0.35 11.62
CA GLY A 12 11.00 -1.64 11.01
C GLY A 12 10.02 -2.77 11.33
N GLY A 13 9.01 -2.48 12.15
CA GLY A 13 8.09 -3.43 12.76
C GLY A 13 8.49 -3.77 14.20
N LEU A 14 7.56 -4.39 14.93
CA LEU A 14 7.85 -4.93 16.27
C LEU A 14 8.75 -6.17 16.13
N PRO A 15 9.69 -6.39 17.08
CA PRO A 15 10.50 -7.61 17.09
C PRO A 15 9.61 -8.85 17.31
N LEU A 16 9.91 -9.93 16.58
CA LEU A 16 9.16 -11.20 16.67
C LEU A 16 9.66 -12.04 17.86
N VAL A 17 9.38 -11.56 19.07
CA VAL A 17 9.75 -12.17 20.35
C VAL A 17 8.53 -12.26 21.25
N ALA A 18 8.61 -13.04 22.35
CA ALA A 18 7.48 -13.23 23.26
C ALA A 18 6.97 -11.93 23.90
N CYS A 19 7.87 -10.99 24.21
CA CYS A 19 7.55 -9.71 24.85
C CYS A 19 8.07 -8.53 24.00
N PRO A 20 7.45 -8.21 22.84
CA PRO A 20 7.98 -7.22 21.91
C PRO A 20 8.05 -5.80 22.47
N TYR A 21 7.08 -5.40 23.28
CA TYR A 21 7.07 -4.07 23.89
C TYR A 21 8.13 -3.90 24.96
N GLN A 22 8.44 -4.98 25.71
CA GLN A 22 9.56 -4.99 26.66
C GLN A 22 10.88 -4.81 25.92
N ALA A 23 11.09 -5.55 24.82
CA ALA A 23 12.30 -5.44 24.01
C ALA A 23 12.48 -4.04 23.40
N ILE A 24 11.41 -3.39 22.96
CA ILE A 24 11.43 -1.99 22.50
C ILE A 24 11.71 -1.04 23.67
N GLY A 25 11.12 -1.29 24.84
CA GLY A 25 11.33 -0.50 26.04
C GLY A 25 12.80 -0.47 26.46
N GLU A 26 13.46 -1.62 26.45
CA GLU A 26 14.90 -1.76 26.73
C GLU A 26 15.78 -0.96 25.76
N GLN A 27 15.42 -0.92 24.46
CA GLN A 27 16.14 -0.10 23.46
C GLN A 27 15.99 1.40 23.69
N VAL A 28 14.83 1.85 24.20
CA VAL A 28 14.49 3.27 24.34
C VAL A 28 14.68 3.76 25.77
N GLY A 29 14.91 2.86 26.73
CA GLY A 29 15.15 3.17 28.13
C GLY A 29 13.87 3.47 28.94
N ILE A 30 12.75 2.77 28.62
CA ILE A 30 11.46 2.86 29.33
C ILE A 30 10.85 1.47 29.56
N ALA A 31 9.88 1.36 30.47
CA ALA A 31 9.16 0.12 30.71
C ALA A 31 8.25 -0.28 29.52
N GLY A 32 8.01 -1.56 29.31
CA GLY A 32 7.16 -2.06 28.23
C GLY A 32 5.73 -1.53 28.28
N ASP A 33 5.14 -1.39 29.47
CA ASP A 33 3.81 -0.78 29.65
C ASP A 33 3.78 0.68 29.22
N GLU A 34 4.85 1.43 29.46
CA GLU A 34 4.98 2.80 29.00
C GLU A 34 5.12 2.88 27.47
N VAL A 35 5.77 1.88 26.83
CA VAL A 35 5.78 1.74 25.36
C VAL A 35 4.37 1.60 24.82
N ILE A 36 3.57 0.68 25.38
CA ILE A 36 2.18 0.46 24.96
C ILE A 36 1.36 1.73 25.11
N ARG A 37 1.41 2.38 26.27
CA ARG A 37 0.67 3.61 26.55
C ARG A 37 1.01 4.74 25.56
N ARG A 38 2.29 4.90 25.22
CA ARG A 38 2.74 5.93 24.27
C ARG A 38 2.35 5.62 22.84
N LEU A 39 2.49 4.37 22.39
CA LEU A 39 2.04 3.97 21.05
C LEU A 39 0.53 4.15 20.90
N GLN A 40 -0.25 3.89 21.93
CA GLN A 40 -1.69 4.12 21.95
C GLN A 40 -2.03 5.62 21.85
N ALA A 41 -1.36 6.48 22.59
CA ALA A 41 -1.52 7.93 22.50
C ALA A 41 -1.12 8.47 21.10
N LEU A 42 -0.08 7.91 20.48
CA LEU A 42 0.33 8.26 19.12
C LEU A 42 -0.69 7.83 18.07
N LEU A 43 -1.39 6.71 18.26
CA LEU A 43 -2.53 6.28 17.43
C LEU A 43 -3.73 7.22 17.61
N GLU A 44 -4.11 7.52 18.83
CA GLU A 44 -5.25 8.40 19.17
C GLU A 44 -5.05 9.83 18.62
N SER A 45 -3.82 10.32 18.65
CA SER A 45 -3.46 11.64 18.10
C SER A 45 -3.28 11.66 16.57
N GLY A 46 -3.38 10.50 15.89
CA GLY A 46 -3.21 10.39 14.44
C GLY A 46 -1.75 10.51 13.95
N ILE A 47 -0.77 10.61 14.83
CA ILE A 47 0.66 10.60 14.47
C ILE A 47 1.04 9.23 13.89
N ILE A 48 0.55 8.15 14.50
CA ILE A 48 0.53 6.82 13.90
C ILE A 48 -0.86 6.59 13.32
N ARG A 49 -0.95 6.41 12.01
CA ARG A 49 -2.24 6.20 11.35
C ARG A 49 -2.87 4.85 11.70
N ARG A 50 -2.06 3.80 11.79
CA ARG A 50 -2.47 2.44 12.17
C ARG A 50 -1.27 1.59 12.56
N ILE A 51 -1.52 0.58 13.37
CA ILE A 51 -0.62 -0.56 13.60
C ILE A 51 -1.34 -1.79 13.03
N GLY A 52 -0.65 -2.60 12.24
CA GLY A 52 -1.24 -3.79 11.64
C GLY A 52 -0.19 -4.80 11.20
N ALA A 53 -0.62 -6.04 11.04
CA ALA A 53 0.20 -7.09 10.45
C ALA A 53 0.38 -6.84 8.95
N VAL A 54 1.61 -6.98 8.46
CA VAL A 54 1.92 -6.93 7.02
C VAL A 54 2.45 -8.32 6.62
N PRO A 55 1.57 -9.25 6.21
CA PRO A 55 1.99 -10.60 5.84
C PRO A 55 2.84 -10.57 4.57
N ASN A 56 3.75 -11.54 4.46
CA ASN A 56 4.45 -11.79 3.21
C ASN A 56 3.47 -12.45 2.23
N HIS A 57 2.83 -11.65 1.36
CA HIS A 57 1.82 -12.11 0.44
C HIS A 57 2.35 -13.15 -0.57
N TYR A 58 3.64 -13.15 -0.89
CA TYR A 58 4.24 -14.20 -1.70
C TYR A 58 4.21 -15.56 -0.99
N ALA A 59 4.48 -15.58 0.33
CA ALA A 59 4.47 -16.80 1.13
C ALA A 59 3.06 -17.40 1.31
N ILE A 60 2.02 -16.58 1.20
CA ILE A 60 0.60 -17.01 1.28
C ILE A 60 -0.04 -17.19 -0.10
N GLY A 61 0.77 -17.27 -1.18
CA GLY A 61 0.31 -17.65 -2.52
C GLY A 61 -0.06 -16.50 -3.46
N TRP A 62 0.00 -15.24 -3.03
CA TRP A 62 -0.27 -14.07 -3.88
C TRP A 62 1.01 -13.65 -4.59
N THR A 63 1.38 -14.40 -5.64
CA THR A 63 2.67 -14.28 -6.32
C THR A 63 2.66 -13.28 -7.47
N ALA A 64 1.49 -12.92 -8.00
CA ALA A 64 1.34 -11.97 -9.08
C ALA A 64 0.87 -10.60 -8.55
N ASN A 65 1.68 -9.57 -8.80
CA ASN A 65 1.38 -8.18 -8.47
C ASN A 65 1.38 -7.38 -9.77
N GLY A 66 0.22 -6.84 -10.14
CA GLY A 66 0.03 -6.01 -11.31
C GLY A 66 -0.29 -4.57 -10.93
N MET A 67 0.55 -3.63 -11.35
CA MET A 67 0.16 -2.23 -11.40
C MET A 67 -0.58 -2.02 -12.71
N THR A 68 -1.90 -1.90 -12.64
CA THR A 68 -2.70 -1.56 -13.81
C THR A 68 -2.68 -0.04 -14.01
N VAL A 69 -2.43 0.39 -15.24
CA VAL A 69 -2.31 1.79 -15.60
C VAL A 69 -3.32 2.13 -16.72
N TRP A 70 -3.97 3.29 -16.60
CA TRP A 70 -5.12 3.64 -17.40
C TRP A 70 -5.03 5.09 -17.87
N ASP A 71 -5.29 5.33 -19.15
CA ASP A 71 -5.51 6.66 -19.71
C ASP A 71 -7.01 6.97 -19.69
N VAL A 72 -7.45 7.61 -18.62
CA VAL A 72 -8.86 7.95 -18.38
C VAL A 72 -9.12 9.42 -18.73
N ALA A 73 -10.32 9.71 -19.26
CA ALA A 73 -10.76 11.06 -19.53
C ALA A 73 -10.67 11.95 -18.28
N ASP A 74 -10.04 13.13 -18.42
CA ASP A 74 -9.67 13.96 -17.26
C ASP A 74 -10.88 14.47 -16.48
N GLU A 75 -11.98 14.73 -17.16
CA GLU A 75 -13.25 15.18 -16.60
C GLU A 75 -13.98 14.10 -15.79
N ARG A 76 -13.62 12.83 -15.97
CA ARG A 76 -14.26 11.69 -15.29
C ARG A 76 -13.34 10.96 -14.32
N ILE A 77 -12.06 11.35 -14.24
CA ILE A 77 -11.05 10.58 -13.52
C ILE A 77 -11.32 10.48 -12.01
N ASP A 78 -11.84 11.54 -11.39
CA ASP A 78 -12.06 11.53 -9.94
C ASP A 78 -13.23 10.61 -9.56
N GLU A 79 -14.33 10.65 -10.33
CA GLU A 79 -15.48 9.75 -10.16
C GLU A 79 -15.09 8.29 -10.43
N LEU A 80 -14.49 8.05 -11.61
CA LEU A 80 -14.12 6.71 -12.04
C LEU A 80 -13.01 6.13 -11.18
N GLY A 81 -12.03 6.95 -10.77
CA GLY A 81 -10.97 6.55 -9.84
C GLY A 81 -11.49 6.15 -8.47
N ALA A 82 -12.50 6.85 -7.94
CA ALA A 82 -13.18 6.47 -6.70
C ALA A 82 -13.90 5.11 -6.84
N ARG A 83 -14.58 4.87 -7.97
CA ARG A 83 -15.24 3.59 -8.25
C ARG A 83 -14.24 2.43 -8.40
N VAL A 84 -13.12 2.63 -9.09
CA VAL A 84 -12.04 1.65 -9.20
C VAL A 84 -11.42 1.38 -7.83
N GLY A 85 -11.16 2.42 -7.04
CA GLY A 85 -10.61 2.30 -5.70
C GLY A 85 -11.54 1.60 -4.69
N ALA A 86 -12.85 1.54 -4.97
CA ALA A 86 -13.84 0.82 -4.15
C ALA A 86 -13.92 -0.68 -4.47
N LEU A 87 -13.28 -1.17 -5.54
CA LEU A 87 -13.24 -2.60 -5.86
C LEU A 87 -12.43 -3.35 -4.79
N GLU A 88 -12.98 -4.44 -4.28
CA GLU A 88 -12.40 -5.21 -3.17
C GLU A 88 -10.98 -5.72 -3.45
N PHE A 89 -10.71 -6.09 -4.70
CA PHE A 89 -9.40 -6.59 -5.13
C PHE A 89 -8.37 -5.50 -5.45
N VAL A 90 -8.75 -4.22 -5.37
CA VAL A 90 -7.86 -3.08 -5.57
C VAL A 90 -7.32 -2.60 -4.23
N THR A 91 -6.02 -2.75 -3.99
CA THR A 91 -5.41 -2.38 -2.71
C THR A 91 -4.95 -0.93 -2.64
N HIS A 92 -4.61 -0.34 -3.78
CA HIS A 92 -4.18 1.05 -3.90
C HIS A 92 -4.70 1.60 -5.23
N CYS A 93 -5.23 2.81 -5.20
CA CYS A 93 -5.66 3.52 -6.40
C CYS A 93 -5.19 4.97 -6.32
N TYR A 94 -4.52 5.45 -7.40
CA TYR A 94 -3.94 6.80 -7.44
C TYR A 94 -4.23 7.48 -8.76
N ARG A 95 -4.57 8.76 -8.69
CA ARG A 95 -4.46 9.70 -9.82
C ARG A 95 -3.06 10.31 -9.84
N ARG A 96 -2.43 10.40 -11.02
CA ARG A 96 -1.15 11.08 -11.23
C ARG A 96 -1.19 11.87 -12.53
N PRO A 97 -0.43 12.97 -12.65
CA PRO A 97 -0.31 13.68 -13.92
C PRO A 97 0.34 12.79 -14.99
N ARG A 98 -0.07 12.98 -16.24
CA ARG A 98 0.59 12.36 -17.40
C ARG A 98 1.97 12.96 -17.62
N ALA A 99 2.88 12.22 -18.23
CA ALA A 99 4.17 12.68 -18.72
C ALA A 99 4.22 12.47 -20.25
N LEU A 100 3.46 13.28 -20.98
CA LEU A 100 3.36 13.19 -22.44
C LEU A 100 4.68 13.60 -23.13
N PRO A 101 4.99 13.04 -24.31
CA PRO A 101 4.20 12.03 -25.05
C PRO A 101 4.38 10.60 -24.56
N ASP A 102 5.40 10.30 -23.75
CA ASP A 102 5.86 8.93 -23.47
C ASP A 102 4.99 8.18 -22.47
N TRP A 103 4.28 8.89 -21.58
CA TRP A 103 3.47 8.30 -20.53
C TRP A 103 2.06 8.90 -20.44
N PRO A 104 1.06 8.31 -21.13
CA PRO A 104 -0.28 8.88 -21.20
C PRO A 104 -1.17 8.53 -20.01
N TYR A 105 -0.76 7.63 -19.14
CA TYR A 105 -1.61 7.10 -18.07
C TYR A 105 -1.73 8.08 -16.91
N ASN A 106 -2.96 8.24 -16.39
CA ASN A 106 -3.31 9.14 -15.29
C ASN A 106 -4.00 8.47 -14.10
N LEU A 107 -4.47 7.20 -14.25
CA LEU A 107 -5.04 6.41 -13.18
C LEU A 107 -4.22 5.12 -13.00
N PHE A 108 -3.94 4.77 -11.74
CA PHE A 108 -3.09 3.65 -11.34
C PHE A 108 -3.83 2.84 -10.29
N ALA A 109 -4.00 1.53 -10.51
CA ALA A 109 -4.63 0.64 -9.55
C ALA A 109 -3.76 -0.61 -9.34
N MET A 110 -3.40 -0.88 -8.07
CA MET A 110 -2.66 -2.08 -7.72
C MET A 110 -3.60 -3.25 -7.51
N VAL A 111 -3.35 -4.32 -8.25
CA VAL A 111 -4.12 -5.56 -8.24
C VAL A 111 -3.20 -6.73 -7.89
N HIS A 112 -3.67 -7.62 -7.03
CA HIS A 112 -2.96 -8.83 -6.63
C HIS A 112 -3.71 -10.09 -7.05
N GLY A 113 -2.97 -11.15 -7.35
CA GLY A 113 -3.53 -12.45 -7.68
C GLY A 113 -2.53 -13.59 -7.41
N ALA A 114 -3.01 -14.81 -7.38
CA ALA A 114 -2.18 -16.02 -7.34
C ALA A 114 -1.44 -16.24 -8.66
N SER A 115 -1.98 -15.74 -9.78
CA SER A 115 -1.41 -15.84 -11.12
C SER A 115 -1.55 -14.55 -11.91
N ARG A 116 -0.74 -14.42 -12.99
CA ARG A 116 -0.89 -13.30 -13.94
C ARG A 116 -2.24 -13.33 -14.65
N MET A 117 -2.79 -14.52 -14.88
CA MET A 117 -4.12 -14.67 -15.50
C MET A 117 -5.20 -14.04 -14.63
N GLU A 118 -5.22 -14.35 -13.33
CA GLU A 118 -6.15 -13.73 -12.37
C GLU A 118 -6.05 -12.21 -12.32
N VAL A 119 -4.80 -11.68 -12.33
CA VAL A 119 -4.59 -10.21 -12.39
C VAL A 119 -5.15 -9.62 -13.69
N THR A 120 -5.00 -10.33 -14.82
CA THR A 120 -5.53 -9.88 -16.12
C THR A 120 -7.06 -9.90 -16.14
N GLU A 121 -7.70 -10.91 -15.53
CA GLU A 121 -9.15 -10.98 -15.37
C GLU A 121 -9.67 -9.80 -14.54
N LYS A 122 -9.06 -9.52 -13.40
CA LYS A 122 -9.37 -8.35 -12.56
C LYS A 122 -9.16 -7.03 -13.30
N ALA A 123 -8.10 -6.92 -14.13
CA ALA A 123 -7.89 -5.76 -15.00
C ALA A 123 -9.00 -5.62 -16.03
N ALA A 124 -9.53 -6.72 -16.58
CA ALA A 124 -10.67 -6.68 -17.48
C ALA A 124 -11.96 -6.15 -16.81
N GLU A 125 -12.18 -6.46 -15.53
CA GLU A 125 -13.28 -5.88 -14.74
C GLU A 125 -13.13 -4.35 -14.59
N ILE A 126 -11.91 -3.86 -14.31
CA ILE A 126 -11.63 -2.42 -14.26
C ILE A 126 -11.87 -1.80 -15.64
N ALA A 127 -11.41 -2.43 -16.73
CA ALA A 127 -11.63 -1.95 -18.08
C ALA A 127 -13.14 -1.84 -18.41
N ALA A 128 -13.94 -2.82 -18.03
CA ALA A 128 -15.39 -2.79 -18.20
C ALA A 128 -16.05 -1.66 -17.41
N LEU A 129 -15.59 -1.39 -16.17
CA LEU A 129 -16.06 -0.28 -15.34
C LEU A 129 -15.74 1.09 -15.97
N LEU A 130 -14.54 1.25 -16.52
CA LEU A 130 -14.08 2.49 -17.15
C LEU A 130 -14.76 2.72 -18.51
N GLY A 131 -15.05 1.64 -19.27
CA GLY A 131 -15.73 1.67 -20.55
C GLY A 131 -15.06 2.60 -21.57
N SER A 132 -15.87 3.36 -22.30
CA SER A 132 -15.41 4.31 -23.33
C SER A 132 -14.62 5.51 -22.79
N ASN A 133 -14.55 5.71 -21.47
CA ASN A 133 -13.74 6.77 -20.86
C ASN A 133 -12.26 6.39 -20.74
N CYS A 134 -11.89 5.15 -21.03
CA CYS A 134 -10.52 4.66 -21.06
C CYS A 134 -10.02 4.58 -22.52
N ARG A 135 -8.94 5.29 -22.84
CA ARG A 135 -8.34 5.35 -24.16
C ARG A 135 -7.24 4.30 -24.35
N ALA A 136 -6.49 4.02 -23.29
CA ALA A 136 -5.40 3.04 -23.29
C ALA A 136 -5.20 2.47 -21.89
N SER A 137 -4.71 1.25 -21.81
CA SER A 137 -4.38 0.60 -20.54
C SER A 137 -3.24 -0.40 -20.70
N GLU A 138 -2.54 -0.66 -19.59
CA GLU A 138 -1.48 -1.65 -19.53
C GLU A 138 -1.43 -2.28 -18.13
N VAL A 139 -0.88 -3.49 -18.02
CA VAL A 139 -0.61 -4.17 -16.75
C VAL A 139 0.89 -4.36 -16.60
N LEU A 140 1.47 -3.68 -15.62
CA LEU A 140 2.89 -3.75 -15.30
C LEU A 140 3.11 -4.77 -14.18
N PHE A 141 3.66 -5.93 -14.52
CA PHE A 141 3.98 -6.97 -13.54
C PHE A 141 5.35 -6.74 -12.91
N SER A 142 5.41 -6.85 -11.58
CA SER A 142 6.68 -6.85 -10.86
C SER A 142 7.51 -8.09 -11.20
N THR A 143 8.74 -7.90 -11.61
CA THR A 143 9.69 -8.99 -11.92
C THR A 143 10.70 -9.20 -10.80
N ARG A 144 11.03 -8.12 -10.05
CA ARG A 144 12.00 -8.15 -8.96
C ARG A 144 11.71 -7.04 -7.95
N ILE A 145 11.73 -7.39 -6.67
CA ILE A 145 11.69 -6.41 -5.57
C ILE A 145 13.12 -5.88 -5.37
N LEU A 146 13.31 -4.58 -5.59
CA LEU A 146 14.58 -3.91 -5.33
C LEU A 146 14.64 -3.34 -3.91
N LYS A 147 13.51 -2.79 -3.42
CA LYS A 147 13.35 -2.29 -2.07
C LYS A 147 11.87 -2.27 -1.68
N LYS A 148 11.57 -2.73 -0.48
CA LYS A 148 10.23 -2.66 0.11
C LYS A 148 10.35 -2.19 1.55
N THR A 149 10.22 -0.90 1.78
CA THR A 149 10.25 -0.28 3.12
C THR A 149 9.23 0.84 3.19
N GLY A 150 8.68 1.09 4.39
CA GLY A 150 7.92 2.30 4.67
C GLY A 150 8.81 3.54 4.75
N LEU A 151 8.18 4.72 4.92
CA LEU A 151 8.88 5.97 5.24
C LEU A 151 9.71 5.76 6.53
N ARG A 152 10.94 6.26 6.52
CA ARG A 152 11.83 6.25 7.68
C ARG A 152 12.21 7.69 8.04
N ILE A 153 12.26 7.96 9.33
CA ILE A 153 12.62 9.26 9.91
C ILE A 153 13.93 9.16 10.69
#